data_f082e5711c2479de4e094426a8cc40f2
#
_entry.id   f082e5711c2479de4e094426a8cc40f2
#
_cell.length_a   1.000
_cell.length_b   1.000
_cell.length_c   1.000
_cell.angle_alpha   90.00
_cell.angle_beta   90.00
_cell.angle_gamma   90.00
#
_symmetry.space_group_name_H-M   'P 1'
#
loop_
_entity.id
_entity.type
_entity.pdbx_description
1 polymer ?
#
loop_
_entity_poly.entity_id
_entity_poly.type
_entity_poly.pdbx_seq_one_letter_code
_entity_poly.pdbx_strand_id
1 'polypeptide(L)'
;MNSIAIVGAGLGGLACARVLQLHGIDVTVFEQEPSADARPQGGTLDMHGDTGQVALRTAGLYDRFRELARPEGQQMRALDPRTAEVVIDDAPDGDFRPEIDRGQLRGILLDSLTPGTVRWGRPVADVTEDGRLTFADGTTHGFGLVIGADGAWSRVRRALTGVGPRYSGVTFVEFGLDDADRRHPALAARTGQGTMMTKVDGKAIVAQRTSSGHIRCYATFYAPEDWATGLDFADAAAVRTHLLERYAGWHPDVLAYVRDHDGAFAHRPLYVLPVPHAWTSTPRLTLLGDAAHLMPPLGVGANLAMLDGTELATALATAPSVEDAVRAYETGMLPRSIETANACASGLHDLLSDDLGSMAA
;
A
#
# COMPACT_ATOMS: atom_id res chain seq x y z
N MET A 1 6.89 30.69 -9.58
CA MET A 1 6.02 29.74 -8.86
C MET A 1 6.57 29.53 -7.47
N ASN A 2 5.73 29.42 -6.44
CA ASN A 2 6.20 29.09 -5.09
C ASN A 2 6.82 27.70 -5.10
N SER A 3 7.92 27.47 -4.34
CA SER A 3 8.58 26.17 -4.23
C SER A 3 7.62 25.09 -3.68
N ILE A 4 7.59 23.93 -4.31
CA ILE A 4 6.75 22.79 -3.91
C ILE A 4 7.61 21.74 -3.21
N ALA A 5 7.17 21.30 -2.02
CA ALA A 5 7.74 20.18 -1.32
C ALA A 5 6.75 19.01 -1.27
N ILE A 6 7.24 17.80 -1.54
CA ILE A 6 6.52 16.55 -1.29
C ILE A 6 7.22 15.85 -0.13
N VAL A 7 6.48 15.48 0.90
CA VAL A 7 6.99 14.71 2.03
C VAL A 7 6.62 13.25 1.84
N GLY A 8 7.62 12.41 1.57
CA GLY A 8 7.49 10.98 1.30
C GLY A 8 7.70 10.58 -0.17
N ALA A 9 8.63 9.65 -0.41
CA ALA A 9 8.93 9.03 -1.72
C ALA A 9 8.22 7.67 -1.88
N GLY A 10 6.95 7.60 -1.49
CA GLY A 10 6.04 6.51 -1.82
C GLY A 10 5.52 6.65 -3.26
N LEU A 11 4.74 5.67 -3.74
CA LEU A 11 4.25 5.64 -5.12
C LEU A 11 3.49 6.90 -5.50
N GLY A 12 2.60 7.40 -4.64
CA GLY A 12 1.82 8.63 -4.89
C GLY A 12 2.69 9.88 -4.95
N GLY A 13 3.63 10.04 -4.00
CA GLY A 13 4.55 11.18 -3.98
C GLY A 13 5.47 11.22 -5.21
N LEU A 14 5.98 10.06 -5.64
CA LEU A 14 6.81 9.92 -6.83
C LEU A 14 6.00 10.17 -8.11
N ALA A 15 4.77 9.66 -8.21
CA ALA A 15 3.88 9.92 -9.34
C ALA A 15 3.55 11.41 -9.47
N CYS A 16 3.26 12.07 -8.34
CA CYS A 16 3.05 13.52 -8.28
C CYS A 16 4.30 14.28 -8.77
N ALA A 17 5.48 13.96 -8.24
CA ALA A 17 6.73 14.59 -8.64
C ALA A 17 7.00 14.42 -10.15
N ARG A 18 6.75 13.21 -10.69
CA ARG A 18 6.94 12.93 -12.12
C ARG A 18 6.05 13.80 -12.99
N VAL A 19 4.75 13.90 -12.68
CA VAL A 19 3.82 14.69 -13.49
C VAL A 19 4.12 16.20 -13.37
N LEU A 20 4.47 16.70 -12.18
CA LEU A 20 4.95 18.08 -12.03
C LEU A 20 6.15 18.38 -12.95
N GLN A 21 7.14 17.48 -12.99
CA GLN A 21 8.31 17.64 -13.86
C GLN A 21 7.95 17.58 -15.36
N LEU A 22 6.98 16.75 -15.76
CA LEU A 22 6.49 16.75 -17.14
C LEU A 22 5.91 18.08 -17.57
N HIS A 23 5.38 18.85 -16.62
CA HIS A 23 4.86 20.21 -16.85
C HIS A 23 5.88 21.32 -16.56
N GLY A 24 7.17 20.97 -16.34
CA GLY A 24 8.23 21.95 -16.09
C GLY A 24 8.12 22.64 -14.72
N ILE A 25 7.44 22.02 -13.76
CA ILE A 25 7.28 22.55 -12.40
C ILE A 25 8.35 21.91 -11.49
N ASP A 26 9.19 22.76 -10.88
CA ASP A 26 10.20 22.34 -9.94
C ASP A 26 9.61 21.82 -8.64
N VAL A 27 10.08 20.67 -8.17
CA VAL A 27 9.64 20.01 -6.97
C VAL A 27 10.81 19.35 -6.23
N THR A 28 10.74 19.33 -4.90
CA THR A 28 11.67 18.57 -4.05
C THR A 28 10.88 17.53 -3.26
N VAL A 29 11.31 16.28 -3.31
CA VAL A 29 10.74 15.17 -2.52
C VAL A 29 11.68 14.90 -1.33
N PHE A 30 11.15 14.92 -0.12
CA PHE A 30 11.90 14.59 1.11
C PHE A 30 11.52 13.20 1.58
N GLU A 31 12.53 12.33 1.73
CA GLU A 31 12.33 10.94 2.15
C GLU A 31 13.16 10.64 3.40
N GLN A 32 12.55 9.97 4.38
CA GLN A 32 13.20 9.57 5.63
C GLN A 32 14.20 8.42 5.44
N GLU A 33 13.95 7.51 4.48
CA GLU A 33 14.87 6.43 4.18
C GLU A 33 16.21 6.99 3.69
N PRO A 34 17.35 6.37 4.08
CA PRO A 34 18.66 6.88 3.70
C PRO A 34 18.99 6.67 2.21
N SER A 35 18.30 5.74 1.53
CA SER A 35 18.46 5.45 0.09
C SER A 35 17.24 4.74 -0.48
N ALA A 36 17.19 4.58 -1.80
CA ALA A 36 16.13 3.83 -2.49
C ALA A 36 16.04 2.36 -2.04
N ASP A 37 17.19 1.76 -1.72
CA ASP A 37 17.35 0.34 -1.40
C ASP A 37 17.46 0.08 0.12
N ALA A 38 17.13 1.05 0.96
CA ALA A 38 17.27 0.95 2.41
C ALA A 38 16.46 -0.20 3.03
N ARG A 39 15.36 -0.59 2.38
CA ARG A 39 14.55 -1.76 2.78
C ARG A 39 13.83 -2.37 1.57
N PRO A 40 13.46 -3.66 1.63
CA PRO A 40 12.55 -4.28 0.67
C PRO A 40 11.20 -3.53 0.67
N GLN A 41 10.65 -3.28 -0.53
CA GLN A 41 9.42 -2.48 -0.66
C GLN A 41 8.11 -3.27 -0.47
N GLY A 42 8.21 -4.57 -0.24
CA GLY A 42 7.04 -5.40 0.04
C GLY A 42 6.53 -6.17 -1.18
N GLY A 43 5.28 -6.61 -1.15
CA GLY A 43 4.67 -7.55 -2.07
C GLY A 43 4.41 -7.04 -3.49
N THR A 44 3.37 -7.59 -4.07
CA THR A 44 2.87 -7.26 -5.40
C THR A 44 1.66 -6.33 -5.32
N LEU A 45 1.35 -5.67 -6.42
CA LEU A 45 0.24 -4.73 -6.56
C LEU A 45 -0.50 -5.02 -7.87
N ASP A 46 -1.81 -5.17 -7.78
CA ASP A 46 -2.72 -5.21 -8.89
C ASP A 46 -3.00 -3.79 -9.40
N MET A 47 -2.68 -3.51 -10.67
CA MET A 47 -2.81 -2.17 -11.24
C MET A 47 -4.14 -2.01 -11.95
N HIS A 48 -5.09 -1.34 -11.29
CA HIS A 48 -6.47 -1.16 -11.78
C HIS A 48 -6.54 -0.24 -13.00
N GLY A 49 -7.40 -0.61 -13.96
CA GLY A 49 -7.54 0.08 -15.26
C GLY A 49 -8.00 1.53 -15.15
N ASP A 50 -8.85 1.83 -14.17
CA ASP A 50 -9.50 3.12 -13.91
C ASP A 50 -8.74 4.04 -12.94
N THR A 51 -7.70 3.54 -12.28
CA THR A 51 -6.93 4.27 -11.27
C THR A 51 -5.43 4.19 -11.50
N GLY A 52 -4.76 3.14 -11.07
CA GLY A 52 -3.31 3.00 -11.17
C GLY A 52 -2.78 3.04 -12.61
N GLN A 53 -3.48 2.39 -13.56
CA GLN A 53 -3.08 2.47 -14.97
C GLN A 53 -3.34 3.86 -15.58
N VAL A 54 -4.39 4.58 -15.15
CA VAL A 54 -4.62 5.98 -15.54
C VAL A 54 -3.45 6.85 -15.05
N ALA A 55 -3.05 6.69 -13.80
CA ALA A 55 -1.90 7.39 -13.25
C ALA A 55 -0.60 7.11 -14.02
N LEU A 56 -0.35 5.86 -14.39
CA LEU A 56 0.82 5.48 -15.19
C LEU A 56 0.81 6.10 -16.59
N ARG A 57 -0.36 6.17 -17.25
CA ARG A 57 -0.51 6.85 -18.54
C ARG A 57 -0.25 8.34 -18.40
N THR A 58 -0.82 8.99 -17.39
CA THR A 58 -0.61 10.41 -17.10
C THR A 58 0.88 10.73 -16.82
N ALA A 59 1.57 9.83 -16.13
CA ALA A 59 2.99 9.96 -15.84
C ALA A 59 3.90 9.61 -17.06
N GLY A 60 3.33 9.09 -18.17
CA GLY A 60 4.08 8.64 -19.35
C GLY A 60 4.92 7.38 -19.08
N LEU A 61 4.48 6.51 -18.17
CA LEU A 61 5.22 5.33 -17.70
C LEU A 61 4.49 4.00 -17.96
N TYR A 62 3.35 4.05 -18.68
CA TYR A 62 2.52 2.88 -18.89
C TYR A 62 3.23 1.78 -19.67
N ASP A 63 3.99 2.11 -20.73
CA ASP A 63 4.71 1.12 -21.53
C ASP A 63 5.80 0.43 -20.70
N ARG A 64 6.53 1.21 -19.89
CA ARG A 64 7.55 0.66 -18.99
C ARG A 64 6.96 -0.25 -17.91
N PHE A 65 5.77 0.10 -17.39
CA PHE A 65 5.02 -0.77 -16.50
C PHE A 65 4.65 -2.09 -17.20
N ARG A 66 4.16 -2.03 -18.44
CA ARG A 66 3.75 -3.21 -19.22
C ARG A 66 4.88 -4.22 -19.45
N GLU A 67 6.11 -3.75 -19.58
CA GLU A 67 7.29 -4.62 -19.72
C GLU A 67 7.56 -5.51 -18.48
N LEU A 68 7.12 -5.08 -17.30
CA LEU A 68 7.36 -5.75 -16.02
C LEU A 68 6.10 -6.34 -15.39
N ALA A 69 4.93 -5.95 -15.88
CA ALA A 69 3.65 -6.41 -15.38
C ALA A 69 3.42 -7.89 -15.69
N ARG A 70 2.72 -8.56 -14.78
CA ARG A 70 2.40 -9.99 -14.86
C ARG A 70 0.88 -10.18 -14.95
N PRO A 71 0.32 -10.29 -16.17
CA PRO A 71 -1.12 -10.54 -16.35
C PRO A 71 -1.59 -11.83 -15.68
N GLU A 72 -0.76 -12.86 -15.66
CA GLU A 72 -1.05 -14.14 -14.99
C GLU A 72 -1.21 -13.99 -13.47
N GLY A 73 -0.64 -12.93 -12.88
CA GLY A 73 -0.75 -12.60 -11.47
C GLY A 73 -2.16 -12.19 -11.03
N GLN A 74 -3.07 -11.92 -11.98
CA GLN A 74 -4.48 -11.64 -11.71
C GLN A 74 -5.26 -12.87 -11.19
N GLN A 75 -4.68 -14.07 -11.27
CA GLN A 75 -5.33 -15.27 -10.79
C GLN A 75 -5.69 -15.14 -9.31
N MET A 76 -6.95 -15.44 -8.99
CA MET A 76 -7.47 -15.49 -7.63
C MET A 76 -7.94 -16.91 -7.33
N ARG A 77 -7.42 -17.50 -6.25
CA ARG A 77 -7.87 -18.79 -5.73
C ARG A 77 -8.44 -18.68 -4.34
N ALA A 78 -9.52 -19.40 -4.09
CA ALA A 78 -10.00 -19.65 -2.74
C ALA A 78 -9.88 -21.13 -2.40
N LEU A 79 -9.40 -21.44 -1.19
CA LEU A 79 -9.34 -22.78 -0.65
C LEU A 79 -10.32 -22.95 0.50
N ASP A 80 -10.93 -24.12 0.58
CA ASP A 80 -11.61 -24.53 1.81
C ASP A 80 -10.56 -24.79 2.91
N PRO A 81 -10.64 -24.13 4.07
CA PRO A 81 -9.63 -24.25 5.13
C PRO A 81 -9.60 -25.62 5.80
N ARG A 82 -10.67 -26.44 5.67
CA ARG A 82 -10.80 -27.74 6.32
C ARG A 82 -10.41 -28.91 5.42
N THR A 83 -10.60 -28.78 4.10
CA THR A 83 -10.28 -29.82 3.12
C THR A 83 -9.07 -29.50 2.26
N ALA A 84 -8.63 -28.25 2.21
CA ALA A 84 -7.62 -27.70 1.31
C ALA A 84 -7.98 -27.82 -0.18
N GLU A 85 -9.24 -28.09 -0.51
CA GLU A 85 -9.75 -28.11 -1.88
C GLU A 85 -9.84 -26.70 -2.43
N VAL A 86 -9.54 -26.53 -3.72
CA VAL A 86 -9.73 -25.27 -4.43
C VAL A 86 -11.22 -25.14 -4.74
N VAL A 87 -11.88 -24.16 -4.15
CA VAL A 87 -13.32 -23.88 -4.33
C VAL A 87 -13.58 -22.75 -5.32
N ILE A 88 -12.59 -21.86 -5.53
CA ILE A 88 -12.59 -20.82 -6.55
C ILE A 88 -11.22 -20.85 -7.23
N ASP A 89 -11.20 -20.84 -8.56
CA ASP A 89 -10.00 -20.63 -9.38
C ASP A 89 -10.40 -19.72 -10.54
N ASP A 90 -10.23 -18.42 -10.34
CA ASP A 90 -10.54 -17.39 -11.32
C ASP A 90 -9.23 -16.83 -11.88
N ALA A 91 -9.08 -16.95 -13.20
CA ALA A 91 -7.93 -16.47 -13.95
C ALA A 91 -8.42 -15.65 -15.13
N PRO A 92 -8.73 -14.36 -14.92
CA PRO A 92 -9.28 -13.51 -15.96
C PRO A 92 -8.30 -13.32 -17.11
N ASP A 93 -8.83 -13.34 -18.34
CA ASP A 93 -8.07 -13.05 -19.54
C ASP A 93 -7.78 -11.55 -19.68
N GLY A 94 -6.64 -11.22 -20.30
CA GLY A 94 -6.26 -9.84 -20.64
C GLY A 94 -5.59 -9.08 -19.48
N ASP A 95 -5.58 -7.74 -19.59
CA ASP A 95 -4.78 -6.85 -18.72
C ASP A 95 -5.67 -6.00 -17.81
N PHE A 96 -6.71 -6.57 -17.26
CA PHE A 96 -7.67 -5.81 -16.45
C PHE A 96 -7.03 -5.24 -15.18
N ARG A 97 -6.27 -6.08 -14.44
CA ARG A 97 -5.54 -5.69 -13.22
C ARG A 97 -4.20 -6.42 -13.12
N PRO A 98 -3.28 -6.26 -14.12
CA PRO A 98 -2.02 -6.98 -14.10
C PRO A 98 -1.20 -6.60 -12.88
N GLU A 99 -0.57 -7.61 -12.29
CA GLU A 99 0.27 -7.49 -11.11
C GLU A 99 1.67 -6.95 -11.45
N ILE A 100 2.24 -6.18 -10.53
CA ILE A 100 3.65 -5.76 -10.57
C ILE A 100 4.23 -5.77 -9.15
N ASP A 101 5.48 -6.18 -9.00
CA ASP A 101 6.14 -6.07 -7.70
C ASP A 101 6.29 -4.59 -7.31
N ARG A 102 5.91 -4.26 -6.08
CA ARG A 102 5.92 -2.87 -5.57
C ARG A 102 7.29 -2.20 -5.72
N GLY A 103 8.38 -2.96 -5.54
CA GLY A 103 9.74 -2.48 -5.72
C GLY A 103 10.04 -2.08 -7.17
N GLN A 104 9.59 -2.88 -8.13
CA GLN A 104 9.74 -2.60 -9.56
C GLN A 104 8.96 -1.33 -9.96
N LEU A 105 7.71 -1.21 -9.52
CA LEU A 105 6.89 -0.02 -9.79
C LEU A 105 7.52 1.25 -9.19
N ARG A 106 8.03 1.17 -7.94
CA ARG A 106 8.75 2.28 -7.32
C ARG A 106 10.02 2.64 -8.10
N GLY A 107 10.76 1.63 -8.60
CA GLY A 107 11.94 1.82 -9.44
C GLY A 107 11.62 2.59 -10.73
N ILE A 108 10.56 2.20 -11.45
CA ILE A 108 10.09 2.90 -12.66
C ILE A 108 9.84 4.38 -12.37
N LEU A 109 9.16 4.69 -11.26
CA LEU A 109 8.85 6.07 -10.87
C LEU A 109 10.14 6.85 -10.51
N LEU A 110 11.04 6.27 -9.73
CA LEU A 110 12.30 6.90 -9.33
C LEU A 110 13.19 7.19 -10.53
N ASP A 111 13.36 6.23 -11.43
CA ASP A 111 14.19 6.35 -12.64
C ASP A 111 13.66 7.42 -13.61
N SER A 112 12.37 7.74 -13.52
CA SER A 112 11.73 8.76 -14.36
C SER A 112 11.98 10.20 -13.90
N LEU A 113 12.49 10.39 -12.68
CA LEU A 113 12.70 11.70 -12.08
C LEU A 113 14.10 12.27 -12.44
N THR A 114 14.18 13.57 -12.51
CA THR A 114 15.47 14.27 -12.61
C THR A 114 16.36 13.93 -11.41
N PRO A 115 17.63 13.57 -11.62
CA PRO A 115 18.55 13.28 -10.53
C PRO A 115 18.59 14.38 -9.46
N GLY A 116 18.53 13.98 -8.20
CA GLY A 116 18.53 14.90 -7.06
C GLY A 116 17.15 15.48 -6.70
N THR A 117 16.07 15.10 -7.39
CA THR A 117 14.70 15.46 -6.98
C THR A 117 14.35 14.88 -5.60
N VAL A 118 14.73 13.64 -5.33
CA VAL A 118 14.53 12.99 -4.03
C VAL A 118 15.73 13.29 -3.12
N ARG A 119 15.44 13.85 -1.96
CA ARG A 119 16.38 14.10 -0.87
C ARG A 119 16.24 13.01 0.17
N TRP A 120 17.08 12.02 0.08
CA TRP A 120 17.14 10.88 0.98
C TRP A 120 17.70 11.24 2.36
N GLY A 121 17.34 10.48 3.39
CA GLY A 121 17.81 10.70 4.76
C GLY A 121 17.37 12.06 5.34
N ARG A 122 16.21 12.57 4.89
CA ARG A 122 15.66 13.86 5.32
C ARG A 122 14.30 13.68 6.02
N PRO A 123 14.26 13.01 7.19
CA PRO A 123 13.02 12.83 7.94
C PRO A 123 12.47 14.18 8.40
N VAL A 124 11.20 14.45 8.02
CA VAL A 124 10.45 15.61 8.49
C VAL A 124 9.94 15.31 9.89
N ALA A 125 10.35 16.14 10.85
CA ALA A 125 9.96 16.03 12.27
C ALA A 125 8.65 16.77 12.55
N ASP A 126 8.49 17.96 11.96
CA ASP A 126 7.34 18.82 12.18
C ASP A 126 6.98 19.65 10.94
N VAL A 127 5.71 20.05 10.85
CA VAL A 127 5.14 20.86 9.76
C VAL A 127 4.22 21.91 10.37
N THR A 128 4.35 23.15 9.91
CA THR A 128 3.45 24.24 10.34
C THR A 128 2.43 24.58 9.25
N GLU A 129 1.31 25.16 9.63
CA GLU A 129 0.21 25.52 8.70
C GLU A 129 0.63 26.50 7.59
N ASP A 130 1.69 27.30 7.81
CA ASP A 130 2.24 28.23 6.83
C ASP A 130 3.21 27.58 5.83
N GLY A 131 3.36 26.23 5.87
CA GLY A 131 4.19 25.47 4.92
C GLY A 131 5.67 25.42 5.27
N ARG A 132 6.05 25.55 6.54
CA ARG A 132 7.42 25.36 7.01
C ARG A 132 7.63 23.92 7.44
N LEU A 133 8.67 23.29 6.91
CA LEU A 133 9.16 21.97 7.33
C LEU A 133 10.30 22.11 8.33
N THR A 134 10.24 21.37 9.42
CA THR A 134 11.36 21.16 10.35
C THR A 134 11.86 19.73 10.18
N PHE A 135 13.14 19.56 9.90
CA PHE A 135 13.77 18.25 9.75
C PHE A 135 14.33 17.74 11.08
N ALA A 136 14.61 16.43 11.17
CA ALA A 136 15.13 15.83 12.40
C ALA A 136 16.49 16.37 12.84
N ASP A 137 17.28 16.95 11.92
CA ASP A 137 18.55 17.65 12.23
C ASP A 137 18.36 19.08 12.75
N GLY A 138 17.12 19.52 12.96
CA GLY A 138 16.76 20.85 13.44
C GLY A 138 16.74 21.95 12.36
N THR A 139 17.13 21.63 11.12
CA THR A 139 17.04 22.61 10.01
C THR A 139 15.59 22.86 9.62
N THR A 140 15.29 24.08 9.17
CA THR A 140 13.94 24.49 8.73
C THR A 140 13.95 25.12 7.38
N HIS A 141 12.92 24.80 6.55
CA HIS A 141 12.71 25.42 5.25
C HIS A 141 11.22 25.71 5.02
N GLY A 142 10.91 26.88 4.45
CA GLY A 142 9.55 27.26 4.07
C GLY A 142 9.29 26.97 2.60
N PHE A 143 8.08 26.50 2.28
CA PHE A 143 7.63 26.18 0.94
C PHE A 143 6.32 26.90 0.61
N GLY A 144 6.07 27.12 -0.65
CA GLY A 144 4.81 27.71 -1.12
C GLY A 144 3.65 26.72 -1.01
N LEU A 145 3.94 25.42 -1.21
CA LEU A 145 3.00 24.32 -1.02
C LEU A 145 3.78 23.13 -0.47
N VAL A 146 3.23 22.46 0.55
CA VAL A 146 3.68 21.17 1.07
C VAL A 146 2.62 20.11 0.81
N ILE A 147 3.01 19.05 0.12
CA ILE A 147 2.18 17.90 -0.20
C ILE A 147 2.58 16.74 0.72
N GLY A 148 1.67 16.32 1.59
CA GLY A 148 1.86 15.16 2.45
C GLY A 148 1.59 13.86 1.70
N ALA A 149 2.65 13.10 1.45
CA ALA A 149 2.67 11.75 0.89
C ALA A 149 3.41 10.80 1.83
N ASP A 150 3.47 11.14 3.12
CA ASP A 150 4.28 10.55 4.19
C ASP A 150 3.57 9.41 4.94
N GLY A 151 2.55 8.84 4.29
CA GLY A 151 1.94 7.57 4.67
C GLY A 151 1.10 7.61 5.93
N ALA A 152 0.89 6.43 6.53
CA ALA A 152 -0.04 6.22 7.63
C ALA A 152 0.17 7.18 8.83
N TRP A 153 1.42 7.50 9.17
CA TRP A 153 1.78 8.33 10.32
C TRP A 153 2.13 9.77 9.94
N SER A 154 1.47 10.31 8.92
CA SER A 154 1.74 11.60 8.31
C SER A 154 1.88 12.75 9.31
N ARG A 155 3.00 13.47 9.20
CA ARG A 155 3.26 14.72 9.91
C ARG A 155 2.47 15.88 9.30
N VAL A 156 2.35 15.86 7.95
CA VAL A 156 1.58 16.90 7.24
C VAL A 156 0.10 16.81 7.61
N ARG A 157 -0.49 15.59 7.66
CA ARG A 157 -1.86 15.40 8.13
C ARG A 157 -2.05 15.93 9.55
N ARG A 158 -1.10 15.68 10.45
CA ARG A 158 -1.20 16.18 11.82
C ARG A 158 -1.32 17.69 11.88
N ALA A 159 -0.52 18.41 11.06
CA ALA A 159 -0.58 19.86 10.97
C ALA A 159 -1.91 20.36 10.37
N LEU A 160 -2.46 19.62 9.39
CA LEU A 160 -3.67 20.03 8.67
C LEU A 160 -4.98 19.69 9.41
N THR A 161 -5.06 18.53 10.07
CA THR A 161 -6.33 18.03 10.62
C THR A 161 -6.26 17.64 12.09
N GLY A 162 -5.08 17.41 12.63
CA GLY A 162 -4.89 16.83 13.98
C GLY A 162 -5.32 15.36 14.13
N VAL A 163 -5.86 14.74 13.07
CA VAL A 163 -6.41 13.36 13.11
C VAL A 163 -5.30 12.33 12.94
N GLY A 164 -5.28 11.31 13.81
CA GLY A 164 -4.36 10.18 13.75
C GLY A 164 -5.04 8.87 13.35
N PRO A 165 -4.24 7.86 12.92
CA PRO A 165 -4.74 6.52 12.68
C PRO A 165 -5.26 5.86 13.96
N ARG A 166 -6.21 4.92 13.80
CA ARG A 166 -6.75 4.08 14.87
C ARG A 166 -6.55 2.62 14.50
N TYR A 167 -6.29 1.78 15.49
CA TYR A 167 -6.23 0.35 15.29
C TYR A 167 -7.60 -0.19 14.83
N SER A 168 -7.59 -1.05 13.81
CA SER A 168 -8.81 -1.56 13.18
C SER A 168 -9.44 -2.76 13.91
N GLY A 169 -8.77 -3.33 14.92
CA GLY A 169 -9.14 -4.60 15.55
C GLY A 169 -8.58 -5.83 14.81
N VAL A 170 -7.88 -5.63 13.69
CA VAL A 170 -7.31 -6.70 12.86
C VAL A 170 -5.79 -6.60 12.81
N THR A 171 -5.12 -7.73 12.90
CA THR A 171 -3.68 -7.82 12.73
C THR A 171 -3.32 -8.81 11.63
N PHE A 172 -2.22 -8.51 10.94
CA PHE A 172 -1.54 -9.44 10.05
C PHE A 172 -0.23 -9.89 10.69
N VAL A 173 0.11 -11.15 10.48
CA VAL A 173 1.48 -11.65 10.64
C VAL A 173 1.98 -12.02 9.26
N GLU A 174 2.99 -11.27 8.80
CA GLU A 174 3.62 -11.44 7.49
C GLU A 174 4.75 -12.44 7.59
N PHE A 175 4.85 -13.34 6.61
CA PHE A 175 5.92 -14.31 6.42
C PHE A 175 6.02 -14.70 4.94
N GLY A 176 6.88 -15.64 4.57
CA GLY A 176 7.02 -15.98 3.16
C GLY A 176 7.65 -17.34 2.89
N LEU A 177 7.63 -17.73 1.62
CA LEU A 177 8.25 -18.93 1.06
C LEU A 177 9.20 -18.49 -0.06
N ASP A 178 10.49 -18.73 0.13
CA ASP A 178 11.53 -18.36 -0.83
C ASP A 178 11.72 -19.46 -1.89
N ASP A 179 11.91 -19.05 -3.16
CA ASP A 179 12.12 -19.97 -4.27
C ASP A 179 11.07 -21.11 -4.26
N ALA A 180 9.80 -20.67 -4.17
CA ALA A 180 8.69 -21.53 -3.79
C ALA A 180 8.49 -22.70 -4.76
N ASP A 181 8.72 -22.49 -6.06
CA ASP A 181 8.57 -23.56 -7.07
C ASP A 181 9.54 -24.72 -6.84
N ARG A 182 10.75 -24.44 -6.35
CA ARG A 182 11.78 -25.45 -6.08
C ARG A 182 11.71 -26.01 -4.66
N ARG A 183 11.51 -25.14 -3.66
CA ARG A 183 11.60 -25.53 -2.23
C ARG A 183 10.26 -25.96 -1.65
N HIS A 184 9.16 -25.41 -2.15
CA HIS A 184 7.79 -25.62 -1.68
C HIS A 184 6.81 -25.93 -2.82
N PRO A 185 7.11 -26.91 -3.72
CA PRO A 185 6.36 -27.10 -4.97
C PRO A 185 4.85 -27.36 -4.76
N ALA A 186 4.47 -28.03 -3.68
CA ALA A 186 3.08 -28.28 -3.34
C ALA A 186 2.32 -26.98 -2.97
N LEU A 187 2.97 -26.09 -2.20
CA LEU A 187 2.40 -24.79 -1.84
C LEU A 187 2.38 -23.84 -3.03
N ALA A 188 3.44 -23.85 -3.85
CA ALA A 188 3.51 -23.08 -5.08
C ALA A 188 2.38 -23.45 -6.05
N ALA A 189 2.17 -24.76 -6.27
CA ALA A 189 1.08 -25.27 -7.12
C ALA A 189 -0.31 -24.88 -6.57
N ARG A 190 -0.49 -24.90 -5.24
CA ARG A 190 -1.74 -24.54 -4.57
C ARG A 190 -2.01 -23.02 -4.64
N THR A 191 -0.98 -22.18 -4.47
CA THR A 191 -1.09 -20.71 -4.61
C THR A 191 -1.47 -20.31 -6.03
N GLY A 192 -0.96 -21.01 -7.07
CA GLY A 192 -1.14 -20.60 -8.45
C GLY A 192 -0.20 -19.47 -8.86
N GLN A 193 -0.63 -18.65 -9.83
CA GLN A 193 0.17 -17.57 -10.39
C GLN A 193 -0.05 -16.20 -9.71
N GLY A 194 -1.14 -16.06 -8.97
CA GLY A 194 -1.56 -14.79 -8.35
C GLY A 194 -1.72 -14.89 -6.84
N THR A 195 -2.93 -14.67 -6.37
CA THR A 195 -3.29 -14.67 -4.95
C THR A 195 -4.14 -15.88 -4.60
N MET A 196 -3.75 -16.61 -3.57
CA MET A 196 -4.55 -17.62 -2.90
C MET A 196 -5.04 -17.09 -1.57
N MET A 197 -6.30 -17.37 -1.24
CA MET A 197 -6.93 -16.98 0.01
C MET A 197 -7.70 -18.16 0.62
N THR A 198 -7.70 -18.26 1.94
CA THR A 198 -8.53 -19.20 2.69
C THR A 198 -8.96 -18.57 4.00
N LYS A 199 -10.20 -18.79 4.44
CA LYS A 199 -10.77 -18.10 5.61
C LYS A 199 -11.88 -18.89 6.29
N VAL A 200 -11.96 -18.80 7.60
CA VAL A 200 -13.07 -19.28 8.47
C VAL A 200 -12.86 -18.80 9.91
N ASP A 201 -13.94 -18.69 10.67
CA ASP A 201 -13.94 -18.38 12.10
C ASP A 201 -13.14 -17.10 12.45
N GLY A 202 -13.30 -16.03 11.68
CA GLY A 202 -12.63 -14.76 11.92
C GLY A 202 -11.11 -14.77 11.64
N LYS A 203 -10.63 -15.72 10.85
CA LYS A 203 -9.22 -15.91 10.48
C LYS A 203 -9.07 -16.14 8.99
N ALA A 204 -7.98 -15.66 8.41
CA ALA A 204 -7.63 -15.91 7.02
C ALA A 204 -6.12 -16.16 6.86
N ILE A 205 -5.75 -16.91 5.83
CA ILE A 205 -4.39 -16.96 5.29
C ILE A 205 -4.47 -16.50 3.84
N VAL A 206 -3.66 -15.51 3.50
CA VAL A 206 -3.50 -14.98 2.14
C VAL A 206 -2.08 -15.27 1.69
N ALA A 207 -1.89 -15.79 0.48
CA ALA A 207 -0.60 -16.07 -0.12
C ALA A 207 -0.54 -15.44 -1.53
N GLN A 208 0.43 -14.57 -1.75
CA GLN A 208 0.60 -13.80 -2.99
C GLN A 208 1.93 -14.12 -3.64
N ARG A 209 1.90 -14.56 -4.91
CA ARG A 209 3.11 -14.84 -5.69
C ARG A 209 3.72 -13.54 -6.23
N THR A 210 5.03 -13.35 -6.05
CA THR A 210 5.81 -12.27 -6.65
C THR A 210 6.57 -12.72 -7.90
N SER A 211 7.16 -11.78 -8.65
CA SER A 211 7.92 -12.08 -9.88
C SER A 211 9.19 -12.92 -9.65
N SER A 212 9.71 -12.93 -8.43
CA SER A 212 10.96 -13.64 -8.08
C SER A 212 10.74 -15.09 -7.64
N GLY A 213 9.52 -15.64 -7.79
CA GLY A 213 9.19 -16.97 -7.28
C GLY A 213 9.03 -17.03 -5.76
N HIS A 214 9.06 -15.89 -5.08
CA HIS A 214 8.71 -15.78 -3.68
C HIS A 214 7.19 -15.74 -3.51
N ILE A 215 6.66 -16.40 -2.49
CA ILE A 215 5.26 -16.29 -2.08
C ILE A 215 5.22 -15.59 -0.74
N ARG A 216 4.60 -14.41 -0.72
CA ARG A 216 4.36 -13.65 0.49
C ARG A 216 3.06 -14.09 1.13
N CYS A 217 3.10 -14.37 2.42
CA CYS A 217 1.95 -14.87 3.17
C CYS A 217 1.55 -13.91 4.29
N TYR A 218 0.27 -13.89 4.58
CA TYR A 218 -0.30 -13.15 5.70
C TYR A 218 -1.28 -14.04 6.47
N ALA A 219 -0.98 -14.32 7.73
CA ALA A 219 -1.94 -14.84 8.68
C ALA A 219 -2.71 -13.65 9.27
N THR A 220 -4.02 -13.62 9.05
CA THR A 220 -4.89 -12.47 9.36
C THR A 220 -5.97 -12.89 10.35
N PHE A 221 -6.21 -12.11 11.39
CA PHE A 221 -7.22 -12.41 12.40
C PHE A 221 -7.61 -11.18 13.23
N TYR A 222 -8.80 -11.25 13.86
CA TYR A 222 -9.17 -10.29 14.89
C TYR A 222 -8.33 -10.49 16.14
N ALA A 223 -7.79 -9.40 16.69
CA ALA A 223 -7.01 -9.41 17.93
C ALA A 223 -7.07 -8.05 18.62
N PRO A 224 -6.92 -7.96 19.95
CA PRO A 224 -6.63 -6.70 20.61
C PRO A 224 -5.25 -6.17 20.17
N GLU A 225 -5.03 -4.85 20.28
CA GLU A 225 -3.80 -4.21 19.78
C GLU A 225 -2.53 -4.78 20.46
N ASP A 226 -2.66 -5.19 21.70
CA ASP A 226 -1.59 -5.73 22.55
C ASP A 226 -1.47 -7.27 22.51
N TRP A 227 -2.17 -7.98 21.60
CA TRP A 227 -2.18 -9.46 21.53
C TRP A 227 -0.80 -10.09 21.44
N ALA A 228 0.16 -9.40 20.86
CA ALA A 228 1.53 -9.86 20.67
C ALA A 228 2.43 -9.56 21.89
N THR A 229 1.89 -9.01 22.98
CA THR A 229 2.67 -8.71 24.18
C THR A 229 3.29 -9.97 24.76
N GLY A 230 4.62 -9.98 24.89
CA GLY A 230 5.39 -11.13 25.36
C GLY A 230 5.77 -12.14 24.28
N LEU A 231 5.33 -11.96 23.01
CA LEU A 231 5.76 -12.77 21.89
C LEU A 231 6.94 -12.09 21.18
N ASP A 232 8.12 -12.72 21.22
CA ASP A 232 9.30 -12.21 20.50
C ASP A 232 9.25 -12.64 19.02
N PHE A 233 9.09 -11.70 18.11
CA PHE A 233 9.09 -11.94 16.67
C PHE A 233 10.47 -12.30 16.08
N ALA A 234 11.54 -12.16 16.84
CA ALA A 234 12.86 -12.70 16.49
C ALA A 234 12.94 -14.22 16.72
N ASP A 235 12.09 -14.78 17.60
CA ASP A 235 11.93 -16.22 17.78
C ASP A 235 10.87 -16.78 16.82
N ALA A 236 11.30 -17.10 15.60
CA ALA A 236 10.41 -17.64 14.58
C ALA A 236 9.74 -18.96 15.00
N ALA A 237 10.35 -19.76 15.87
CA ALA A 237 9.76 -21.02 16.34
C ALA A 237 8.59 -20.76 17.31
N ALA A 238 8.75 -19.81 18.23
CA ALA A 238 7.68 -19.40 19.14
C ALA A 238 6.49 -18.81 18.37
N VAL A 239 6.73 -17.89 17.41
CA VAL A 239 5.68 -17.29 16.59
C VAL A 239 4.95 -18.35 15.77
N ARG A 240 5.70 -19.27 15.13
CA ARG A 240 5.12 -20.39 14.38
C ARG A 240 4.19 -21.23 15.23
N THR A 241 4.65 -21.64 16.41
CA THR A 241 3.85 -22.43 17.35
C THR A 241 2.57 -21.71 17.72
N HIS A 242 2.67 -20.43 18.08
CA HIS A 242 1.51 -19.60 18.44
C HIS A 242 0.50 -19.48 17.28
N LEU A 243 0.97 -19.30 16.04
CA LEU A 243 0.09 -19.27 14.87
C LEU A 243 -0.56 -20.62 14.60
N LEU A 244 0.19 -21.73 14.65
CA LEU A 244 -0.38 -23.07 14.43
C LEU A 244 -1.46 -23.40 15.48
N GLU A 245 -1.29 -23.00 16.73
CA GLU A 245 -2.31 -23.12 17.77
C GLU A 245 -3.54 -22.27 17.45
N ARG A 246 -3.37 -21.02 16.98
CA ARG A 246 -4.46 -20.12 16.61
C ARG A 246 -5.30 -20.65 15.44
N TYR A 247 -4.67 -21.31 14.49
CA TYR A 247 -5.29 -21.91 13.31
C TYR A 247 -5.59 -23.42 13.50
N ALA A 248 -5.60 -23.92 14.75
CA ALA A 248 -5.90 -25.33 15.02
C ALA A 248 -7.24 -25.75 14.41
N GLY A 249 -7.29 -26.95 13.84
CA GLY A 249 -8.46 -27.49 13.13
C GLY A 249 -8.50 -27.18 11.62
N TRP A 250 -7.58 -26.36 11.10
CA TRP A 250 -7.42 -26.19 9.67
C TRP A 250 -6.65 -27.38 9.05
N HIS A 251 -6.86 -27.62 7.76
CA HIS A 251 -6.21 -28.74 7.05
C HIS A 251 -4.68 -28.63 7.11
N PRO A 252 -3.95 -29.76 7.32
CA PRO A 252 -2.49 -29.73 7.42
C PRO A 252 -1.78 -29.09 6.22
N ASP A 253 -2.34 -29.21 5.02
CA ASP A 253 -1.79 -28.59 3.80
C ASP A 253 -1.99 -27.08 3.75
N VAL A 254 -3.02 -26.55 4.40
CA VAL A 254 -3.18 -25.11 4.59
C VAL A 254 -2.24 -24.60 5.67
N LEU A 255 -2.12 -25.34 6.78
CA LEU A 255 -1.17 -25.01 7.85
C LEU A 255 0.30 -25.09 7.39
N ALA A 256 0.58 -25.81 6.29
CA ALA A 256 1.92 -25.88 5.71
C ALA A 256 2.48 -24.51 5.31
N TYR A 257 1.65 -23.55 4.92
CA TYR A 257 2.12 -22.17 4.67
C TYR A 257 2.81 -21.57 5.90
N VAL A 258 2.23 -21.77 7.10
CA VAL A 258 2.81 -21.29 8.36
C VAL A 258 3.95 -22.19 8.82
N ARG A 259 3.78 -23.54 8.73
CA ARG A 259 4.74 -24.50 9.24
C ARG A 259 6.06 -24.48 8.49
N ASP A 260 5.99 -24.39 7.15
CA ASP A 260 7.13 -24.59 6.26
C ASP A 260 7.70 -23.26 5.73
N HIS A 261 7.28 -22.09 6.32
CA HIS A 261 7.74 -20.77 5.93
C HIS A 261 9.26 -20.60 6.05
N ASP A 262 9.79 -19.69 5.26
CA ASP A 262 11.19 -19.28 5.30
C ASP A 262 11.36 -17.92 6.02
N GLY A 263 12.50 -17.75 6.67
CA GLY A 263 12.88 -16.48 7.29
C GLY A 263 12.12 -16.13 8.56
N ALA A 264 11.84 -14.86 8.73
CA ALA A 264 11.23 -14.30 9.93
C ALA A 264 9.73 -13.99 9.74
N PHE A 265 9.01 -13.95 10.84
CA PHE A 265 7.68 -13.36 10.89
C PHE A 265 7.76 -11.87 11.19
N ALA A 266 6.81 -11.08 10.66
CA ALA A 266 6.68 -9.68 11.00
C ALA A 266 5.25 -9.34 11.43
N HIS A 267 5.12 -8.71 12.60
CA HIS A 267 3.83 -8.22 13.08
C HIS A 267 3.42 -6.96 12.32
N ARG A 268 2.20 -6.96 11.79
CA ARG A 268 1.62 -5.87 10.99
C ARG A 268 0.21 -5.54 11.51
N PRO A 269 0.08 -4.81 12.63
CA PRO A 269 -1.22 -4.35 13.10
C PRO A 269 -1.81 -3.37 12.08
N LEU A 270 -3.08 -3.54 11.73
CA LEU A 270 -3.74 -2.69 10.75
C LEU A 270 -4.31 -1.44 11.42
N TYR A 271 -3.87 -0.28 10.93
CA TYR A 271 -4.41 1.01 11.31
C TYR A 271 -5.17 1.64 10.16
N VAL A 272 -6.20 2.41 10.48
CA VAL A 272 -7.06 3.10 9.52
C VAL A 272 -7.36 4.51 10.02
N LEU A 273 -7.69 5.41 9.11
CA LEU A 273 -8.26 6.70 9.49
C LEU A 273 -9.76 6.57 9.76
N PRO A 274 -10.33 7.41 10.63
CA PRO A 274 -11.79 7.46 10.79
C PRO A 274 -12.44 7.90 9.48
N VAL A 275 -13.64 7.39 9.20
CA VAL A 275 -14.44 7.76 8.02
C VAL A 275 -15.72 8.45 8.51
N PRO A 276 -16.09 9.62 7.97
CA PRO A 276 -15.35 10.39 6.95
C PRO A 276 -14.10 11.06 7.52
N HIS A 277 -13.05 11.17 6.69
CA HIS A 277 -11.89 11.99 6.95
C HIS A 277 -11.84 13.10 5.91
N ALA A 278 -11.99 14.35 6.34
CA ALA A 278 -11.99 15.53 5.50
C ALA A 278 -11.43 16.73 6.28
N TRP A 279 -11.01 17.77 5.55
CA TRP A 279 -10.45 18.99 6.10
C TRP A 279 -10.87 20.21 5.27
N THR A 280 -10.64 21.39 5.84
CA THR A 280 -10.82 22.65 5.09
C THR A 280 -9.59 22.88 4.21
N SER A 281 -9.82 23.05 2.91
CA SER A 281 -8.76 23.31 1.93
C SER A 281 -7.93 24.54 2.29
N THR A 282 -6.61 24.42 2.16
CA THR A 282 -5.67 25.52 2.37
C THR A 282 -4.71 25.63 1.17
N PRO A 283 -4.19 26.82 0.85
CA PRO A 283 -3.26 26.98 -0.26
C PRO A 283 -1.82 26.52 0.07
N ARG A 284 -1.57 26.06 1.30
CA ARG A 284 -0.22 25.74 1.81
C ARG A 284 0.02 24.27 2.07
N LEU A 285 -1.00 23.52 2.43
CA LEU A 285 -0.91 22.10 2.78
C LEU A 285 -1.99 21.33 2.06
N THR A 286 -1.64 20.17 1.52
CA THR A 286 -2.60 19.17 1.06
C THR A 286 -2.02 17.76 1.26
N LEU A 287 -2.86 16.72 1.09
CA LEU A 287 -2.49 15.33 1.36
C LEU A 287 -2.84 14.45 0.16
N LEU A 288 -2.13 13.33 0.01
CA LEU A 288 -2.45 12.27 -0.94
C LEU A 288 -2.14 10.88 -0.36
N GLY A 289 -2.77 9.84 -0.91
CA GLY A 289 -2.55 8.47 -0.51
C GLY A 289 -2.84 8.21 0.96
N ASP A 290 -2.07 7.33 1.62
CA ASP A 290 -2.29 6.96 3.03
C ASP A 290 -2.20 8.15 4.00
N ALA A 291 -1.54 9.23 3.63
CA ALA A 291 -1.56 10.46 4.41
C ALA A 291 -2.96 11.09 4.42
N ALA A 292 -3.71 10.98 3.32
CA ALA A 292 -5.08 11.49 3.18
C ALA A 292 -6.14 10.50 3.64
N HIS A 293 -6.00 9.19 3.31
CA HIS A 293 -7.11 8.23 3.37
C HIS A 293 -6.67 6.81 3.73
N LEU A 294 -5.78 6.65 4.72
CA LEU A 294 -5.36 5.32 5.20
C LEU A 294 -6.56 4.41 5.46
N MET A 295 -6.65 3.33 4.70
CA MET A 295 -7.74 2.35 4.72
C MET A 295 -7.20 0.93 4.78
N PRO A 296 -8.04 -0.11 5.03
CA PRO A 296 -7.61 -1.50 4.97
C PRO A 296 -6.92 -1.86 3.65
N PRO A 297 -5.84 -2.67 3.67
CA PRO A 297 -5.00 -2.95 2.50
C PRO A 297 -5.63 -4.02 1.58
N LEU A 298 -6.71 -3.67 0.89
CA LEU A 298 -7.47 -4.55 0.00
C LEU A 298 -7.25 -4.23 -1.50
N GLY A 299 -6.00 -3.97 -1.91
CA GLY A 299 -5.60 -3.79 -3.31
C GLY A 299 -5.70 -2.35 -3.83
N VAL A 300 -6.54 -1.49 -3.29
CA VAL A 300 -6.84 -0.17 -3.88
C VAL A 300 -5.91 0.97 -3.45
N GLY A 301 -5.28 0.89 -2.27
CA GLY A 301 -4.57 2.03 -1.67
C GLY A 301 -3.42 2.59 -2.50
N ALA A 302 -2.61 1.74 -3.12
CA ALA A 302 -1.50 2.16 -3.98
C ALA A 302 -2.00 2.79 -5.29
N ASN A 303 -3.07 2.22 -5.86
CA ASN A 303 -3.74 2.73 -7.05
C ASN A 303 -4.27 4.14 -6.83
N LEU A 304 -5.01 4.35 -5.73
CA LEU A 304 -5.51 5.67 -5.35
C LEU A 304 -4.39 6.67 -5.06
N ALA A 305 -3.36 6.26 -4.34
CA ALA A 305 -2.24 7.16 -4.04
C ALA A 305 -1.56 7.68 -5.31
N MET A 306 -1.40 6.84 -6.33
CA MET A 306 -0.84 7.25 -7.62
C MET A 306 -1.80 8.15 -8.39
N LEU A 307 -3.08 7.83 -8.41
CA LEU A 307 -4.12 8.65 -9.04
C LEU A 307 -4.16 10.04 -8.40
N ASP A 308 -4.23 10.11 -7.09
CA ASP A 308 -4.20 11.37 -6.32
C ASP A 308 -2.99 12.22 -6.69
N GLY A 309 -1.79 11.60 -6.72
CA GLY A 309 -0.56 12.30 -7.07
C GLY A 309 -0.60 12.90 -8.47
N THR A 310 -1.11 12.16 -9.46
CA THR A 310 -1.18 12.63 -10.85
C THR A 310 -2.29 13.64 -11.06
N GLU A 311 -3.44 13.51 -10.40
CA GLU A 311 -4.54 14.50 -10.44
C GLU A 311 -4.13 15.83 -9.81
N LEU A 312 -3.51 15.79 -8.61
CA LEU A 312 -3.01 16.99 -7.95
C LEU A 312 -1.96 17.70 -8.82
N ALA A 313 -0.99 16.97 -9.37
CA ALA A 313 0.04 17.54 -10.22
C ALA A 313 -0.54 18.17 -11.50
N THR A 314 -1.51 17.52 -12.12
CA THR A 314 -2.22 18.03 -13.30
C THR A 314 -3.01 19.31 -12.95
N ALA A 315 -3.70 19.33 -11.82
CA ALA A 315 -4.41 20.51 -11.34
C ALA A 315 -3.44 21.69 -11.10
N LEU A 316 -2.28 21.43 -10.46
CA LEU A 316 -1.24 22.44 -10.24
C LEU A 316 -0.65 23.01 -11.55
N ALA A 317 -0.62 22.21 -12.61
CA ALA A 317 -0.13 22.63 -13.92
C ALA A 317 -1.13 23.45 -14.72
N THR A 318 -2.44 23.29 -14.47
CA THR A 318 -3.49 23.85 -15.34
C THR A 318 -4.36 24.91 -14.68
N ALA A 319 -4.45 24.93 -13.36
CA ALA A 319 -5.29 25.90 -12.63
C ALA A 319 -4.65 27.31 -12.60
N PRO A 320 -5.47 28.35 -12.45
CA PRO A 320 -4.99 29.75 -12.38
C PRO A 320 -4.11 30.04 -11.16
N SER A 321 -4.33 29.32 -10.05
CA SER A 321 -3.59 29.49 -8.80
C SER A 321 -3.37 28.14 -8.08
N VAL A 322 -2.41 28.10 -7.16
CA VAL A 322 -2.18 26.94 -6.29
C VAL A 322 -3.43 26.65 -5.43
N GLU A 323 -4.10 27.69 -4.95
CA GLU A 323 -5.35 27.56 -4.16
C GLU A 323 -6.45 26.88 -4.97
N ASP A 324 -6.67 27.31 -6.23
CA ASP A 324 -7.69 26.72 -7.10
C ASP A 324 -7.33 25.26 -7.45
N ALA A 325 -6.05 24.98 -7.68
CA ALA A 325 -5.57 23.62 -7.96
C ALA A 325 -5.83 22.68 -6.80
N VAL A 326 -5.43 23.05 -5.59
CA VAL A 326 -5.63 22.25 -4.37
C VAL A 326 -7.11 22.03 -4.10
N ARG A 327 -7.92 23.09 -4.21
CA ARG A 327 -9.39 23.00 -4.02
C ARG A 327 -10.04 22.08 -5.05
N ALA A 328 -9.67 22.17 -6.32
CA ALA A 328 -10.20 21.31 -7.37
C ALA A 328 -9.86 19.84 -7.13
N TYR A 329 -8.60 19.56 -6.79
CA TYR A 329 -8.13 18.21 -6.44
C TYR A 329 -8.90 17.64 -5.25
N GLU A 330 -8.95 18.34 -4.13
CA GLU A 330 -9.61 17.86 -2.90
C GLU A 330 -11.12 17.67 -3.08
N THR A 331 -11.77 18.48 -3.92
CA THR A 331 -13.19 18.32 -4.26
C THR A 331 -13.48 16.98 -4.93
N GLY A 332 -12.57 16.46 -5.76
CA GLY A 332 -12.70 15.13 -6.39
C GLY A 332 -12.22 14.01 -5.50
N MET A 333 -11.08 14.18 -4.84
CA MET A 333 -10.40 13.15 -4.06
C MET A 333 -11.18 12.78 -2.78
N LEU A 334 -11.67 13.76 -2.01
CA LEU A 334 -12.29 13.49 -0.71
C LEU A 334 -13.54 12.60 -0.79
N PRO A 335 -14.53 12.85 -1.68
CA PRO A 335 -15.67 11.94 -1.80
C PRO A 335 -15.26 10.53 -2.21
N ARG A 336 -14.38 10.41 -3.22
CA ARG A 336 -13.87 9.13 -3.70
C ARG A 336 -13.18 8.34 -2.59
N SER A 337 -12.31 8.99 -1.82
CA SER A 337 -11.59 8.34 -0.73
C SER A 337 -12.50 7.86 0.39
N ILE A 338 -13.56 8.62 0.74
CA ILE A 338 -14.55 8.26 1.74
C ILE A 338 -15.34 7.02 1.28
N GLU A 339 -15.81 7.02 0.03
CA GLU A 339 -16.52 5.87 -0.56
C GLU A 339 -15.65 4.61 -0.56
N THR A 340 -14.41 4.73 -1.06
CA THR A 340 -13.48 3.60 -1.12
C THR A 340 -13.09 3.10 0.27
N ALA A 341 -12.88 3.99 1.24
CA ALA A 341 -12.55 3.60 2.62
C ALA A 341 -13.71 2.83 3.29
N ASN A 342 -14.97 3.21 3.02
CA ASN A 342 -16.15 2.46 3.47
C ASN A 342 -16.21 1.07 2.81
N ALA A 343 -15.96 0.98 1.50
CA ALA A 343 -15.92 -0.30 0.79
C ALA A 343 -14.82 -1.21 1.34
N CYS A 344 -13.61 -0.67 1.57
CA CYS A 344 -12.51 -1.42 2.20
C CYS A 344 -12.81 -1.85 3.63
N ALA A 345 -13.53 -1.06 4.41
CA ALA A 345 -13.94 -1.46 5.76
C ALA A 345 -14.90 -2.66 5.72
N SER A 346 -15.86 -2.66 4.79
CA SER A 346 -16.74 -3.81 4.53
C SER A 346 -15.95 -5.02 4.04
N GLY A 347 -15.07 -4.84 3.04
CA GLY A 347 -14.24 -5.91 2.52
C GLY A 347 -13.28 -6.54 3.56
N LEU A 348 -12.77 -5.76 4.53
CA LEU A 348 -11.99 -6.31 5.64
C LEU A 348 -12.85 -7.20 6.55
N HIS A 349 -14.10 -6.82 6.76
CA HIS A 349 -15.06 -7.66 7.49
C HIS A 349 -15.35 -8.95 6.70
N ASP A 350 -15.58 -8.84 5.40
CA ASP A 350 -15.84 -9.98 4.50
C ASP A 350 -14.62 -10.92 4.42
N LEU A 351 -13.40 -10.37 4.41
CA LEU A 351 -12.16 -11.17 4.47
C LEU A 351 -12.12 -12.09 5.69
N LEU A 352 -12.72 -11.69 6.80
CA LEU A 352 -12.72 -12.45 8.05
C LEU A 352 -14.08 -13.09 8.34
N SER A 353 -15.05 -13.05 7.41
CA SER A 353 -16.34 -13.75 7.50
C SER A 353 -16.21 -15.21 7.08
N ASP A 354 -17.21 -16.01 7.39
CA ASP A 354 -17.26 -17.44 7.02
C ASP A 354 -17.77 -17.67 5.59
N ASP A 355 -18.24 -16.62 4.91
CA ASP A 355 -18.76 -16.70 3.55
C ASP A 355 -17.64 -16.67 2.51
N LEU A 356 -17.28 -17.84 1.96
CA LEU A 356 -16.31 -17.95 0.87
C LEU A 356 -16.81 -17.32 -0.43
N GLY A 357 -18.14 -17.24 -0.65
CA GLY A 357 -18.73 -16.64 -1.85
C GLY A 357 -18.50 -15.13 -1.98
N SER A 358 -18.27 -14.42 -0.86
CA SER A 358 -17.93 -12.99 -0.85
C SER A 358 -16.55 -12.67 -1.49
N MET A 359 -15.76 -13.68 -1.84
CA MET A 359 -14.44 -13.52 -2.45
C MET A 359 -14.48 -13.40 -3.98
N ALA A 360 -15.62 -13.72 -4.61
CA ALA A 360 -15.79 -13.72 -6.06
C ALA A 360 -16.46 -12.43 -6.61
N ALA A 361 -16.82 -11.50 -5.74
CA ALA A 361 -17.45 -10.22 -6.07
C ALA A 361 -16.47 -9.07 -6.03
#